data_ba0b7af78313efdefd143e25c01c48dd
#
_entry.id   ba0b7af78313efdefd143e25c01c48dd
#
_cell.length_a   1.000
_cell.length_b   1.000
_cell.length_c   1.000
_cell.angle_alpha   90.00
_cell.angle_beta   90.00
_cell.angle_gamma   90.00
#
_symmetry.space_group_name_H-M   'P 1'
#
loop_
_entity.id
_entity.type
_entity.pdbx_description
1 polymer ?
#
loop_
_entity_poly.entity_id
_entity_poly.type
_entity_poly.pdbx_seq_one_letter_code
_entity_poly.pdbx_strand_id
1 'polypeptide(L)'
;MKRVTLATALTVMLACGGSGAALAADAGDAALKAAIAGSARTPANALRDSARHPYETLAFFGIKPTMTVVELAPGGGWYTEILAPYLRDNGKLIAAGNDPQSSSEGARRGAARFQQKLDANPAAFGKVEIGAFAPPTTYRIAPKGTADMVLTFRNIHNWIPIGEAGMQTLFKEVYDSLKPGGVFGVVEHRLPANKAQDATASSGYMHEAYVIKLAEGAGFKLAAKSDINANPKDTADHQGGVWALPPTYANKDVDRAKYTAIGESDRMTLKFVKP
;
A
#
# COMPACT_ATOMS: atom_id res chain seq x y z
N MET A 1 74.36 8.99 27.85
CA MET A 1 73.13 8.24 27.70
C MET A 1 71.99 9.25 27.59
N LYS A 2 71.51 9.53 26.36
CA LYS A 2 70.36 10.46 26.10
C LYS A 2 69.19 9.64 25.73
N ARG A 3 68.11 9.71 26.50
CA ARG A 3 66.81 9.08 26.22
C ARG A 3 66.01 9.98 25.24
N VAL A 4 65.64 9.44 24.13
CA VAL A 4 64.70 10.06 23.17
C VAL A 4 63.32 9.57 23.49
N THR A 5 62.37 10.47 23.81
CA THR A 5 61.01 10.20 24.06
C THR A 5 60.25 10.40 22.74
N LEU A 6 59.63 9.35 22.22
CA LEU A 6 58.78 9.38 21.01
C LEU A 6 57.36 9.75 21.45
N ALA A 7 56.85 10.88 20.98
CA ALA A 7 55.48 11.29 21.18
C ALA A 7 54.62 10.77 20.01
N THR A 8 53.70 9.87 20.32
CA THR A 8 52.74 9.35 19.35
C THR A 8 51.51 10.30 19.29
N ALA A 9 51.37 10.99 18.18
CA ALA A 9 50.18 11.80 17.91
C ALA A 9 49.02 10.90 17.47
N LEU A 10 47.97 10.85 18.28
CA LEU A 10 46.70 10.15 17.98
C LEU A 10 45.81 11.09 17.19
N THR A 11 45.66 10.84 15.88
CA THR A 11 44.73 11.58 15.02
C THR A 11 43.36 11.03 15.22
N VAL A 12 42.45 11.77 15.87
CA VAL A 12 41.03 11.46 15.97
C VAL A 12 40.34 11.89 14.66
N MET A 13 39.99 10.94 13.81
CA MET A 13 39.07 11.19 12.70
C MET A 13 37.63 11.28 13.23
N LEU A 14 37.07 12.48 13.26
CA LEU A 14 35.68 12.73 13.54
C LEU A 14 34.85 12.33 12.30
N ALA A 15 34.06 11.29 12.41
CA ALA A 15 33.14 10.85 11.35
C ALA A 15 31.95 11.80 11.29
N CYS A 16 31.94 12.75 10.34
CA CYS A 16 30.79 13.59 10.01
C CYS A 16 29.81 12.86 9.10
N GLY A 17 29.23 11.74 9.56
CA GLY A 17 28.27 10.94 8.77
C GLY A 17 26.80 11.04 9.20
N GLY A 18 26.50 11.66 10.35
CA GLY A 18 25.17 11.58 10.95
C GLY A 18 24.14 12.64 10.50
N SER A 19 24.58 13.82 10.12
CA SER A 19 23.67 14.96 9.93
C SER A 19 22.89 14.93 8.62
N GLY A 20 23.44 14.38 7.55
CA GLY A 20 22.78 14.35 6.24
C GLY A 20 21.60 13.37 6.17
N ALA A 21 21.68 12.23 6.86
CA ALA A 21 20.61 11.23 6.85
C ALA A 21 19.41 11.68 7.70
N ALA A 22 19.65 12.37 8.81
CA ALA A 22 18.57 12.90 9.65
C ALA A 22 17.80 14.04 8.95
N LEU A 23 18.52 14.98 8.30
CA LEU A 23 17.91 16.07 7.54
C LEU A 23 17.07 15.55 6.33
N ALA A 24 17.54 14.50 5.66
CA ALA A 24 16.81 13.89 4.55
C ALA A 24 15.56 13.12 5.01
N ALA A 25 15.61 12.50 6.20
CA ALA A 25 14.45 11.83 6.81
C ALA A 25 13.37 12.86 7.21
N ASP A 26 13.75 13.97 7.85
CA ASP A 26 12.84 15.05 8.23
C ASP A 26 12.18 15.70 7.01
N ALA A 27 12.95 15.92 5.92
CA ALA A 27 12.40 16.49 4.69
C ALA A 27 11.39 15.55 4.00
N GLY A 28 11.68 14.24 4.00
CA GLY A 28 10.76 13.24 3.46
C GLY A 28 9.46 13.15 4.26
N ASP A 29 9.54 13.28 5.57
CA ASP A 29 8.43 13.28 6.50
C ASP A 29 7.53 14.51 6.31
N ALA A 30 8.13 15.70 6.22
CA ALA A 30 7.43 16.94 5.92
C ALA A 30 6.73 16.90 4.55
N ALA A 31 7.39 16.35 3.53
CA ALA A 31 6.82 16.20 2.19
C ALA A 31 5.61 15.24 2.18
N LEU A 32 5.66 14.13 2.94
CA LEU A 32 4.54 13.20 3.06
C LEU A 32 3.33 13.86 3.73
N LYS A 33 3.55 14.59 4.83
CA LYS A 33 2.50 15.36 5.51
C LYS A 33 1.88 16.41 4.59
N ALA A 34 2.72 17.11 3.82
CA ALA A 34 2.26 18.09 2.83
C ALA A 34 1.41 17.44 1.71
N ALA A 35 1.80 16.26 1.22
CA ALA A 35 1.02 15.54 0.21
C ALA A 35 -0.34 15.08 0.76
N ILE A 36 -0.40 14.64 2.03
CA ILE A 36 -1.64 14.24 2.70
C ILE A 36 -2.58 15.44 2.90
N ALA A 37 -2.06 16.60 3.26
CA ALA A 37 -2.83 17.83 3.44
C ALA A 37 -3.07 18.62 2.15
N GLY A 38 -2.51 18.16 1.02
CA GLY A 38 -2.47 18.89 -0.23
C GLY A 38 -3.81 18.97 -0.96
N SER A 39 -3.92 19.97 -1.83
CA SER A 39 -5.13 20.25 -2.64
C SER A 39 -5.42 19.21 -3.73
N ALA A 40 -4.52 18.26 -3.96
CA ALA A 40 -4.75 17.11 -4.83
C ALA A 40 -5.76 16.09 -4.22
N ARG A 41 -6.02 16.19 -2.90
CA ARG A 41 -6.96 15.34 -2.17
C ARG A 41 -8.39 15.82 -2.36
N THR A 42 -9.26 14.91 -2.79
CA THR A 42 -10.70 15.22 -2.77
C THR A 42 -11.20 15.29 -1.31
N PRO A 43 -12.09 16.25 -0.97
CA PRO A 43 -12.58 16.39 0.41
C PRO A 43 -13.17 15.09 0.98
N ALA A 44 -13.94 14.35 0.17
CA ALA A 44 -14.52 13.07 0.59
C ALA A 44 -13.46 11.99 0.92
N ASN A 45 -12.30 12.03 0.26
CA ASN A 45 -11.19 11.15 0.58
C ASN A 45 -10.45 11.59 1.83
N ALA A 46 -10.21 12.88 2.00
CA ALA A 46 -9.52 13.44 3.18
C ALA A 46 -10.30 13.19 4.48
N LEU A 47 -11.63 13.24 4.46
CA LEU A 47 -12.48 12.92 5.62
C LEU A 47 -12.26 11.49 6.16
N ARG A 48 -11.68 10.61 5.39
CA ARG A 48 -11.41 9.22 5.77
C ARG A 48 -10.01 8.99 6.35
N ASP A 49 -9.20 10.03 6.45
CA ASP A 49 -7.82 9.93 6.95
C ASP A 49 -7.80 9.45 8.41
N SER A 50 -8.75 9.90 9.23
CA SER A 50 -8.89 9.46 10.63
C SER A 50 -9.16 7.96 10.79
N ALA A 51 -9.71 7.29 9.75
CA ALA A 51 -9.94 5.86 9.75
C ALA A 51 -8.86 5.08 8.98
N ARG A 52 -8.02 5.76 8.20
CA ARG A 52 -7.04 5.12 7.29
C ARG A 52 -5.60 5.43 7.62
N HIS A 53 -5.36 6.36 8.52
CA HIS A 53 -4.04 6.71 9.06
C HIS A 53 -2.94 6.75 7.98
N PRO A 54 -3.11 7.58 6.90
CA PRO A 54 -2.25 7.50 5.72
C PRO A 54 -0.79 7.79 6.04
N TYR A 55 -0.53 8.76 6.92
CA TYR A 55 0.83 9.10 7.32
C TYR A 55 1.51 7.94 8.04
N GLU A 56 0.89 7.42 9.09
CA GLU A 56 1.42 6.33 9.90
C GLU A 56 1.59 5.05 9.07
N THR A 57 0.63 4.76 8.17
CA THR A 57 0.66 3.59 7.29
C THR A 57 1.83 3.67 6.30
N LEU A 58 2.00 4.79 5.60
CA LEU A 58 3.07 4.96 4.62
C LEU A 58 4.44 5.07 5.29
N ALA A 59 4.53 5.72 6.46
CA ALA A 59 5.76 5.77 7.27
C ALA A 59 6.16 4.37 7.79
N PHE A 60 5.19 3.55 8.24
CA PHE A 60 5.43 2.17 8.64
C PHE A 60 6.01 1.33 7.50
N PHE A 61 5.53 1.51 6.28
CA PHE A 61 6.11 0.83 5.11
C PHE A 61 7.50 1.38 4.76
N GLY A 62 7.85 2.57 5.22
CA GLY A 62 9.16 3.20 5.01
C GLY A 62 9.26 3.89 3.66
N ILE A 63 8.16 4.48 3.17
CA ILE A 63 8.15 5.21 1.90
C ILE A 63 9.14 6.38 1.91
N LYS A 64 9.78 6.62 0.76
CA LYS A 64 10.67 7.77 0.55
C LYS A 64 10.32 8.47 -0.76
N PRO A 65 10.53 9.80 -0.87
CA PRO A 65 10.14 10.56 -2.06
C PRO A 65 10.93 10.20 -3.32
N THR A 66 12.03 9.46 -3.17
CA THR A 66 12.93 9.04 -4.26
C THR A 66 12.62 7.64 -4.82
N MET A 67 11.64 6.95 -4.25
CA MET A 67 11.33 5.56 -4.60
C MET A 67 10.54 5.44 -5.91
N THR A 68 10.73 4.32 -6.59
CA THR A 68 9.76 3.80 -7.56
C THR A 68 8.74 2.96 -6.81
N VAL A 69 7.51 3.47 -6.73
CA VAL A 69 6.39 2.84 -6.01
C VAL A 69 5.34 2.36 -6.99
N VAL A 70 4.85 1.16 -6.78
CA VAL A 70 3.69 0.62 -7.49
C VAL A 70 2.48 0.61 -6.55
N GLU A 71 1.35 1.16 -6.98
CA GLU A 71 0.05 0.99 -6.34
C GLU A 71 -0.76 -0.04 -7.15
N LEU A 72 -1.03 -1.20 -6.54
CA LEU A 72 -1.85 -2.24 -7.16
C LEU A 72 -3.33 -1.95 -6.96
N ALA A 73 -4.09 -2.03 -8.04
CA ALA A 73 -5.54 -1.83 -8.06
C ALA A 73 -5.98 -0.56 -7.31
N PRO A 74 -5.56 0.64 -7.76
CA PRO A 74 -5.78 1.93 -7.07
C PRO A 74 -7.27 2.27 -6.91
N GLY A 75 -8.17 1.59 -7.60
CA GLY A 75 -9.61 1.85 -7.58
C GLY A 75 -9.95 3.29 -7.97
N GLY A 76 -10.56 4.05 -7.06
CA GLY A 76 -10.84 5.48 -7.25
C GLY A 76 -9.65 6.38 -6.96
N GLY A 77 -8.45 5.84 -6.68
CA GLY A 77 -7.21 6.60 -6.49
C GLY A 77 -7.08 7.28 -5.13
N TRP A 78 -7.57 6.66 -4.06
CA TRP A 78 -7.49 7.25 -2.72
C TRP A 78 -6.04 7.48 -2.27
N TYR A 79 -5.18 6.44 -2.40
CA TYR A 79 -3.75 6.59 -2.13
C TYR A 79 -3.00 7.26 -3.27
N THR A 80 -3.44 7.12 -4.51
CA THR A 80 -2.88 7.84 -5.66
C THR A 80 -2.85 9.36 -5.42
N GLU A 81 -3.90 9.93 -4.80
CA GLU A 81 -3.97 11.35 -4.44
C GLU A 81 -2.87 11.80 -3.47
N ILE A 82 -2.27 10.88 -2.73
CA ILE A 82 -1.15 11.13 -1.82
C ILE A 82 0.18 10.78 -2.49
N LEU A 83 0.25 9.58 -3.07
CA LEU A 83 1.48 9.02 -3.61
C LEU A 83 1.98 9.81 -4.83
N ALA A 84 1.07 10.26 -5.70
CA ALA A 84 1.45 10.97 -6.91
C ALA A 84 2.15 12.30 -6.61
N PRO A 85 1.60 13.23 -5.82
CA PRO A 85 2.32 14.45 -5.48
C PRO A 85 3.56 14.22 -4.62
N TYR A 86 3.56 13.21 -3.74
CA TYR A 86 4.72 12.88 -2.92
C TYR A 86 5.93 12.40 -3.70
N LEU A 87 5.71 11.59 -4.74
CA LEU A 87 6.76 11.00 -5.56
C LEU A 87 7.13 11.83 -6.79
N ARG A 88 6.33 12.86 -7.09
CA ARG A 88 6.33 13.60 -8.35
C ARG A 88 7.71 14.07 -8.84
N ASP A 89 8.52 14.61 -7.94
CA ASP A 89 9.72 15.34 -8.32
C ASP A 89 11.00 14.52 -8.25
N ASN A 90 11.04 13.53 -7.37
CA ASN A 90 12.25 12.75 -7.09
C ASN A 90 12.07 11.23 -7.24
N GLY A 91 10.85 10.76 -7.33
CA GLY A 91 10.49 9.34 -7.42
C GLY A 91 9.61 9.06 -8.64
N LYS A 92 8.93 7.92 -8.58
CA LYS A 92 8.01 7.46 -9.63
C LYS A 92 6.82 6.74 -9.01
N LEU A 93 5.61 7.03 -9.48
CA LEU A 93 4.42 6.24 -9.19
C LEU A 93 3.96 5.50 -10.43
N ILE A 94 3.80 4.19 -10.31
CA ILE A 94 3.13 3.33 -11.29
C ILE A 94 1.79 2.90 -10.67
N ALA A 95 0.69 3.32 -11.26
CA ALA A 95 -0.66 2.93 -10.86
C ALA A 95 -1.10 1.74 -11.73
N ALA A 96 -0.93 0.52 -11.19
CA ALA A 96 -1.27 -0.71 -11.89
C ALA A 96 -2.72 -1.09 -11.58
N GLY A 97 -3.64 -0.63 -12.41
CA GLY A 97 -5.08 -0.79 -12.25
C GLY A 97 -5.72 -1.68 -13.31
N ASN A 98 -6.99 -1.42 -13.58
CA ASN A 98 -7.75 -2.13 -14.61
C ASN A 98 -7.08 -2.01 -15.98
N ASP A 99 -7.11 -3.10 -16.76
CA ASP A 99 -6.60 -3.10 -18.13
C ASP A 99 -7.59 -2.40 -19.07
N PRO A 100 -7.19 -1.31 -19.74
CA PRO A 100 -8.04 -0.63 -20.71
C PRO A 100 -8.36 -1.50 -21.95
N GLN A 101 -7.61 -2.58 -22.17
CA GLN A 101 -7.82 -3.55 -23.25
C GLN A 101 -8.55 -4.81 -22.79
N SER A 102 -9.04 -4.83 -21.54
CA SER A 102 -9.79 -5.98 -21.00
C SER A 102 -11.02 -6.31 -21.84
N SER A 103 -11.34 -7.60 -21.96
CA SER A 103 -12.62 -8.05 -22.52
C SER A 103 -13.81 -7.61 -21.67
N SER A 104 -13.61 -7.38 -20.36
CA SER A 104 -14.64 -6.88 -19.44
C SER A 104 -14.90 -5.38 -19.68
N GLU A 105 -16.14 -5.05 -20.03
CA GLU A 105 -16.57 -3.66 -20.18
C GLU A 105 -16.45 -2.88 -18.85
N GLY A 106 -16.75 -3.53 -17.72
CA GLY A 106 -16.61 -2.94 -16.39
C GLY A 106 -15.15 -2.54 -16.10
N ALA A 107 -14.19 -3.39 -16.45
CA ALA A 107 -12.77 -3.09 -16.32
C ALA A 107 -12.35 -1.92 -17.21
N ARG A 108 -12.75 -1.92 -18.49
CA ARG A 108 -12.47 -0.78 -19.39
C ARG A 108 -13.05 0.53 -18.88
N ARG A 109 -14.30 0.53 -18.41
CA ARG A 109 -14.92 1.72 -17.78
C ARG A 109 -14.16 2.16 -16.52
N GLY A 110 -13.68 1.20 -15.71
CA GLY A 110 -12.85 1.49 -14.53
C GLY A 110 -11.53 2.17 -14.92
N ALA A 111 -10.83 1.64 -15.92
CA ALA A 111 -9.60 2.23 -16.46
C ALA A 111 -9.85 3.65 -16.99
N ALA A 112 -10.91 3.85 -17.78
CA ALA A 112 -11.26 5.15 -18.33
C ALA A 112 -11.57 6.19 -17.22
N ARG A 113 -12.32 5.82 -16.18
CA ARG A 113 -12.60 6.72 -15.05
C ARG A 113 -11.32 7.09 -14.28
N PHE A 114 -10.41 6.13 -14.11
CA PHE A 114 -9.15 6.41 -13.44
C PHE A 114 -8.28 7.35 -14.29
N GLN A 115 -8.18 7.12 -15.60
CA GLN A 115 -7.47 8.01 -16.51
C GLN A 115 -8.07 9.43 -16.48
N GLN A 116 -9.39 9.56 -16.57
CA GLN A 116 -10.08 10.85 -16.47
C GLN A 116 -9.75 11.59 -15.16
N LYS A 117 -9.64 10.86 -14.04
CA LYS A 117 -9.21 11.45 -12.77
C LYS A 117 -7.80 12.03 -12.86
N LEU A 118 -6.86 11.31 -13.48
CA LEU A 118 -5.48 11.80 -13.65
C LEU A 118 -5.43 13.04 -14.56
N ASP A 119 -6.17 13.00 -15.65
CA ASP A 119 -6.23 14.09 -16.63
C ASP A 119 -6.88 15.38 -16.07
N ALA A 120 -7.77 15.22 -15.08
CA ALA A 120 -8.42 16.36 -14.43
C ALA A 120 -7.47 17.25 -13.60
N ASN A 121 -6.31 16.74 -13.19
CA ASN A 121 -5.30 17.51 -12.46
C ASN A 121 -3.87 17.08 -12.86
N PRO A 122 -3.41 17.46 -14.07
CA PRO A 122 -2.09 17.09 -14.57
C PRO A 122 -0.96 17.70 -13.72
N ALA A 123 -1.21 18.80 -13.01
CA ALA A 123 -0.26 19.37 -12.09
C ALA A 123 0.09 18.39 -10.94
N ALA A 124 -0.86 17.61 -10.46
CA ALA A 124 -0.64 16.62 -9.40
C ALA A 124 -0.31 15.23 -9.97
N PHE A 125 -0.98 14.82 -11.05
CA PHE A 125 -1.01 13.43 -11.51
C PHE A 125 -0.33 13.17 -12.85
N GLY A 126 0.10 14.22 -13.58
CA GLY A 126 0.61 14.07 -14.95
C GLY A 126 1.91 13.27 -15.10
N LYS A 127 2.58 12.92 -13.99
CA LYS A 127 3.76 12.04 -13.99
C LYS A 127 3.43 10.59 -13.54
N VAL A 128 2.17 10.27 -13.27
CA VAL A 128 1.75 8.90 -12.92
C VAL A 128 1.86 8.02 -14.16
N GLU A 129 2.61 6.93 -14.05
CA GLU A 129 2.65 5.91 -15.10
C GLU A 129 1.50 4.91 -14.90
N ILE A 130 0.86 4.52 -16.00
CA ILE A 130 -0.24 3.55 -15.96
C ILE A 130 0.29 2.16 -16.25
N GLY A 131 0.18 1.29 -15.25
CA GLY A 131 0.30 -0.15 -15.39
C GLY A 131 -1.06 -0.81 -15.65
N ALA A 132 -1.06 -2.14 -15.76
CA ALA A 132 -2.30 -2.92 -15.78
C ALA A 132 -2.14 -4.16 -14.88
N PHE A 133 -3.10 -4.32 -13.98
CA PHE A 133 -3.14 -5.43 -13.05
C PHE A 133 -4.55 -6.02 -13.02
N ALA A 134 -4.72 -7.09 -13.80
CA ALA A 134 -5.99 -7.80 -13.99
C ALA A 134 -5.76 -9.31 -13.93
N PRO A 135 -5.47 -9.86 -12.73
CA PRO A 135 -5.28 -11.30 -12.55
C PRO A 135 -6.52 -12.10 -13.02
N PRO A 136 -6.33 -13.32 -13.57
CA PRO A 136 -5.06 -14.01 -13.76
C PRO A 136 -4.36 -13.72 -15.10
N THR A 137 -4.80 -12.73 -15.89
CA THR A 137 -4.39 -12.58 -17.31
C THR A 137 -3.36 -11.48 -17.55
N THR A 138 -3.32 -10.44 -16.71
CA THR A 138 -2.48 -9.26 -16.97
C THR A 138 -1.75 -8.81 -15.70
N TYR A 139 -0.40 -8.72 -15.80
CA TYR A 139 0.49 -8.33 -14.72
C TYR A 139 1.54 -7.29 -15.19
N ARG A 140 1.09 -6.24 -15.90
CA ARG A 140 1.97 -5.11 -16.26
C ARG A 140 2.12 -4.17 -15.08
N ILE A 141 2.86 -4.60 -14.04
CA ILE A 141 3.04 -3.89 -12.78
C ILE A 141 4.20 -2.90 -12.91
N ALA A 142 5.40 -3.44 -13.12
CA ALA A 142 6.66 -2.73 -13.34
C ALA A 142 7.64 -3.71 -14.01
N PRO A 143 8.70 -3.24 -14.65
CA PRO A 143 9.78 -4.12 -15.09
C PRO A 143 10.37 -4.88 -13.88
N LYS A 144 10.80 -6.13 -14.10
CA LYS A 144 11.36 -6.99 -13.05
C LYS A 144 12.54 -6.32 -12.34
N GLY A 145 12.53 -6.34 -11.01
CA GLY A 145 13.61 -5.81 -10.20
C GLY A 145 13.78 -4.29 -10.24
N THR A 146 12.74 -3.52 -10.57
CA THR A 146 12.86 -2.07 -10.68
C THR A 146 12.09 -1.29 -9.61
N ALA A 147 11.06 -1.87 -8.99
CA ALA A 147 10.29 -1.21 -7.95
C ALA A 147 11.01 -1.27 -6.59
N ASP A 148 11.01 -0.17 -5.86
CA ASP A 148 11.48 -0.12 -4.49
C ASP A 148 10.37 -0.55 -3.52
N MET A 149 9.11 -0.30 -3.90
CA MET A 149 7.95 -0.62 -3.08
C MET A 149 6.74 -0.96 -3.95
N VAL A 150 5.99 -1.98 -3.54
CA VAL A 150 4.66 -2.31 -4.08
C VAL A 150 3.66 -2.21 -2.94
N LEU A 151 2.54 -1.54 -3.16
CA LEU A 151 1.49 -1.32 -2.17
C LEU A 151 0.15 -1.85 -2.66
N THR A 152 -0.60 -2.48 -1.77
CA THR A 152 -1.99 -2.86 -2.03
C THR A 152 -2.87 -2.57 -0.81
N PHE A 153 -4.07 -2.07 -1.07
CA PHE A 153 -4.97 -1.59 -0.02
C PHE A 153 -6.37 -2.18 -0.22
N ARG A 154 -6.69 -3.24 0.52
CA ARG A 154 -8.01 -3.89 0.54
C ARG A 154 -8.41 -4.50 -0.81
N ASN A 155 -7.52 -5.28 -1.38
CA ASN A 155 -7.72 -5.89 -2.70
C ASN A 155 -7.50 -7.40 -2.72
N ILE A 156 -6.72 -7.98 -1.78
CA ILE A 156 -6.33 -9.39 -1.85
C ILE A 156 -7.56 -10.29 -1.85
N HIS A 157 -8.58 -9.96 -1.07
CA HIS A 157 -9.84 -10.69 -1.04
C HIS A 157 -10.53 -10.76 -2.42
N ASN A 158 -10.38 -9.74 -3.26
CA ASN A 158 -10.96 -9.73 -4.60
C ASN A 158 -10.26 -10.69 -5.57
N TRP A 159 -9.04 -11.11 -5.26
CA TRP A 159 -8.24 -11.98 -6.12
C TRP A 159 -8.33 -13.45 -5.72
N ILE A 160 -8.84 -13.79 -4.54
CA ILE A 160 -8.99 -15.17 -4.06
C ILE A 160 -9.72 -16.07 -5.05
N PRO A 161 -10.79 -15.62 -5.76
CA PRO A 161 -11.49 -16.46 -6.73
C PRO A 161 -10.65 -16.97 -7.92
N ILE A 162 -9.44 -16.40 -8.16
CA ILE A 162 -8.55 -16.93 -9.22
C ILE A 162 -7.90 -18.29 -8.85
N GLY A 163 -8.14 -18.75 -7.61
CA GLY A 163 -7.64 -20.02 -7.11
C GLY A 163 -6.18 -19.98 -6.64
N GLU A 164 -5.74 -21.07 -6.01
CA GLU A 164 -4.41 -21.12 -5.36
C GLU A 164 -3.26 -20.88 -6.35
N ALA A 165 -3.27 -21.56 -7.50
CA ALA A 165 -2.22 -21.39 -8.52
C ALA A 165 -2.19 -19.95 -9.07
N GLY A 166 -3.37 -19.33 -9.26
CA GLY A 166 -3.48 -17.93 -9.68
C GLY A 166 -2.92 -16.97 -8.62
N MET A 167 -3.20 -17.22 -7.34
CA MET A 167 -2.66 -16.43 -6.24
C MET A 167 -1.14 -16.58 -6.11
N GLN A 168 -0.60 -17.79 -6.29
CA GLN A 168 0.85 -18.00 -6.31
C GLN A 168 1.51 -17.22 -7.44
N THR A 169 0.95 -17.25 -8.64
CA THR A 169 1.43 -16.47 -9.79
C THR A 169 1.37 -14.97 -9.49
N LEU A 170 0.25 -14.48 -8.95
CA LEU A 170 0.06 -13.08 -8.60
C LEU A 170 1.14 -12.57 -7.62
N PHE A 171 1.34 -13.28 -6.51
CA PHE A 171 2.34 -12.90 -5.52
C PHE A 171 3.78 -13.00 -6.07
N LYS A 172 4.02 -13.96 -6.97
CA LYS A 172 5.31 -14.11 -7.66
C LYS A 172 5.58 -12.93 -8.60
N GLU A 173 4.60 -12.46 -9.35
CA GLU A 173 4.73 -11.27 -10.22
C GLU A 173 4.99 -10.00 -9.41
N VAL A 174 4.34 -9.84 -8.25
CA VAL A 174 4.65 -8.77 -7.30
C VAL A 174 6.08 -8.89 -6.80
N TYR A 175 6.50 -10.08 -6.38
CA TYR A 175 7.87 -10.34 -5.93
C TYR A 175 8.90 -10.02 -7.01
N ASP A 176 8.66 -10.46 -8.25
CA ASP A 176 9.59 -10.24 -9.36
C ASP A 176 9.74 -8.77 -9.75
N SER A 177 8.70 -7.96 -9.59
CA SER A 177 8.76 -6.52 -9.86
C SER A 177 9.66 -5.75 -8.89
N LEU A 178 9.85 -6.25 -7.67
CA LEU A 178 10.63 -5.59 -6.64
C LEU A 178 12.13 -5.85 -6.79
N LYS A 179 12.94 -4.84 -6.43
CA LYS A 179 14.37 -4.96 -6.19
C LYS A 179 14.65 -5.89 -4.98
N PRO A 180 15.84 -6.51 -4.87
CA PRO A 180 16.31 -7.04 -3.58
C PRO A 180 16.23 -5.94 -2.49
N GLY A 181 15.74 -6.29 -1.31
CA GLY A 181 15.45 -5.33 -0.24
C GLY A 181 14.17 -4.52 -0.44
N GLY A 182 13.48 -4.67 -1.56
CA GLY A 182 12.21 -3.97 -1.84
C GLY A 182 11.07 -4.40 -0.92
N VAL A 183 10.13 -3.49 -0.69
CA VAL A 183 9.03 -3.66 0.25
C VAL A 183 7.72 -3.98 -0.45
N PHE A 184 6.99 -4.98 0.01
CA PHE A 184 5.58 -5.19 -0.30
C PHE A 184 4.74 -4.81 0.91
N GLY A 185 4.00 -3.71 0.82
CA GLY A 185 3.11 -3.19 1.87
C GLY A 185 1.66 -3.59 1.60
N VAL A 186 1.05 -4.22 2.59
CA VAL A 186 -0.33 -4.73 2.51
C VAL A 186 -1.17 -4.13 3.63
N VAL A 187 -2.31 -3.55 3.25
CA VAL A 187 -3.42 -3.28 4.17
C VAL A 187 -4.62 -4.09 3.67
N GLU A 188 -5.17 -4.98 4.51
CA GLU A 188 -6.30 -5.83 4.12
C GLU A 188 -7.31 -5.96 5.27
N HIS A 189 -8.59 -6.20 4.94
CA HIS A 189 -9.64 -6.43 5.92
C HIS A 189 -9.36 -7.70 6.72
N ARG A 190 -9.26 -7.57 8.03
CA ARG A 190 -8.80 -8.64 8.91
C ARG A 190 -9.97 -9.47 9.44
N LEU A 191 -9.97 -10.76 9.13
CA LEU A 191 -10.86 -11.73 9.75
C LEU A 191 -10.32 -12.12 11.13
N PRO A 192 -11.11 -12.06 12.21
CA PRO A 192 -10.70 -12.58 13.51
C PRO A 192 -10.28 -14.06 13.43
N ALA A 193 -9.18 -14.42 14.14
CA ALA A 193 -8.56 -15.74 14.05
C ALA A 193 -9.47 -16.90 14.49
N ASN A 194 -10.49 -16.62 15.30
CA ASN A 194 -11.48 -17.61 15.77
C ASN A 194 -12.64 -17.83 14.79
N LYS A 195 -12.68 -17.14 13.65
CA LYS A 195 -13.70 -17.33 12.59
C LYS A 195 -13.14 -18.19 11.46
N ALA A 196 -14.00 -18.94 10.79
CA ALA A 196 -13.57 -19.72 9.63
C ALA A 196 -13.30 -18.80 8.42
N GLN A 197 -12.18 -19.03 7.74
CA GLN A 197 -11.90 -18.35 6.46
C GLN A 197 -12.84 -18.90 5.39
N ASP A 198 -13.61 -18.03 4.79
CA ASP A 198 -14.35 -18.34 3.56
C ASP A 198 -13.37 -18.57 2.40
N ALA A 199 -13.51 -19.69 1.72
CA ALA A 199 -12.62 -20.08 0.63
C ALA A 199 -12.62 -19.10 -0.56
N THR A 200 -13.68 -18.30 -0.70
CA THR A 200 -13.82 -17.29 -1.77
C THR A 200 -13.63 -15.87 -1.26
N ALA A 201 -13.43 -15.70 0.06
CA ALA A 201 -13.38 -14.40 0.72
C ALA A 201 -14.60 -13.50 0.41
N SER A 202 -15.78 -14.11 0.24
CA SER A 202 -17.03 -13.42 -0.18
C SER A 202 -17.49 -12.34 0.80
N SER A 203 -17.06 -12.40 2.07
CA SER A 203 -17.28 -11.35 3.07
C SER A 203 -16.34 -10.17 2.96
N GLY A 204 -15.28 -10.26 2.14
CA GLY A 204 -14.19 -9.29 2.03
C GLY A 204 -13.13 -9.39 3.12
N TYR A 205 -13.32 -10.22 4.14
CA TYR A 205 -12.37 -10.40 5.23
C TYR A 205 -11.41 -11.57 4.98
N MET A 206 -10.15 -11.38 5.39
CA MET A 206 -9.06 -12.34 5.20
C MET A 206 -8.35 -12.63 6.54
N HIS A 207 -8.00 -13.89 6.79
CA HIS A 207 -7.07 -14.20 7.87
C HIS A 207 -5.68 -13.62 7.60
N GLU A 208 -5.12 -12.95 8.60
CA GLU A 208 -3.75 -12.43 8.55
C GLU A 208 -2.74 -13.56 8.24
N ALA A 209 -2.86 -14.70 8.90
CA ALA A 209 -1.99 -15.86 8.66
C ALA A 209 -2.06 -16.38 7.21
N TYR A 210 -3.23 -16.29 6.56
CA TYR A 210 -3.38 -16.72 5.18
C TYR A 210 -2.68 -15.76 4.21
N VAL A 211 -2.81 -14.43 4.43
CA VAL A 211 -2.09 -13.43 3.64
C VAL A 211 -0.58 -13.57 3.80
N ILE A 212 -0.11 -13.82 5.03
CA ILE A 212 1.32 -14.09 5.30
C ILE A 212 1.78 -15.33 4.53
N LYS A 213 1.04 -16.44 4.61
CA LYS A 213 1.37 -17.67 3.87
C LYS A 213 1.49 -17.46 2.36
N LEU A 214 0.59 -16.68 1.76
CA LEU A 214 0.64 -16.35 0.33
C LEU A 214 1.91 -15.57 -0.03
N ALA A 215 2.26 -14.57 0.77
CA ALA A 215 3.46 -13.76 0.53
C ALA A 215 4.75 -14.59 0.72
N GLU A 216 4.84 -15.36 1.81
CA GLU A 216 6.00 -16.22 2.08
C GLU A 216 6.16 -17.31 1.02
N GLY A 217 5.06 -17.86 0.51
CA GLY A 217 5.06 -18.81 -0.60
C GLY A 217 5.66 -18.26 -1.90
N ALA A 218 5.63 -16.95 -2.11
CA ALA A 218 6.27 -16.28 -3.23
C ALA A 218 7.74 -15.91 -2.97
N GLY A 219 8.24 -16.11 -1.74
CA GLY A 219 9.63 -15.83 -1.34
C GLY A 219 9.82 -14.58 -0.51
N PHE A 220 8.76 -13.86 -0.18
CA PHE A 220 8.83 -12.73 0.75
C PHE A 220 9.16 -13.18 2.18
N LYS A 221 9.71 -12.25 2.97
CA LYS A 221 9.81 -12.42 4.43
C LYS A 221 8.94 -11.37 5.11
N LEU A 222 8.13 -11.79 6.08
CA LEU A 222 7.41 -10.87 6.94
C LEU A 222 8.42 -10.08 7.78
N ALA A 223 8.50 -8.78 7.57
CA ALA A 223 9.41 -7.90 8.28
C ALA A 223 8.77 -7.27 9.52
N ALA A 224 7.49 -6.88 9.42
CA ALA A 224 6.76 -6.27 10.54
C ALA A 224 5.24 -6.36 10.33
N LYS A 225 4.49 -6.24 11.45
CA LYS A 225 3.04 -6.07 11.48
C LYS A 225 2.71 -4.84 12.31
N SER A 226 1.56 -4.22 12.04
CA SER A 226 1.08 -3.06 12.79
C SER A 226 -0.43 -3.07 12.95
N ASP A 227 -0.90 -2.54 14.07
CA ASP A 227 -2.31 -2.31 14.35
C ASP A 227 -2.75 -0.86 14.05
N ILE A 228 -1.98 -0.12 13.26
CA ILE A 228 -2.30 1.26 12.84
C ILE A 228 -3.72 1.37 12.27
N ASN A 229 -4.15 0.37 11.50
CA ASN A 229 -5.47 0.32 10.86
C ASN A 229 -6.45 -0.63 11.57
N ALA A 230 -6.18 -1.01 12.82
CA ALA A 230 -7.08 -1.86 13.59
C ALA A 230 -8.34 -1.12 14.01
N ASN A 231 -9.46 -1.82 14.00
CA ASN A 231 -10.72 -1.35 14.55
C ASN A 231 -11.39 -2.45 15.38
N PRO A 232 -11.21 -2.46 16.71
CA PRO A 232 -11.76 -3.50 17.58
C PRO A 232 -13.30 -3.51 17.65
N LYS A 233 -13.98 -2.50 17.13
CA LYS A 233 -15.45 -2.46 17.03
C LYS A 233 -15.98 -3.31 15.89
N ASP A 234 -15.13 -3.63 14.91
CA ASP A 234 -15.50 -4.46 13.76
C ASP A 234 -15.42 -5.94 14.12
N THR A 235 -16.57 -6.56 14.27
CA THR A 235 -16.69 -7.98 14.62
C THR A 235 -16.65 -8.92 13.42
N ALA A 236 -16.59 -8.38 12.20
CA ALA A 236 -16.52 -9.10 10.93
C ALA A 236 -17.61 -10.20 10.77
N ASP A 237 -18.83 -9.95 11.29
CA ASP A 237 -19.99 -10.84 11.22
C ASP A 237 -21.23 -10.16 10.61
N HIS A 238 -20.98 -9.11 9.85
CA HIS A 238 -22.04 -8.29 9.26
C HIS A 238 -22.71 -9.00 8.10
N GLN A 239 -24.03 -8.92 8.03
CA GLN A 239 -24.76 -9.31 6.83
C GLN A 239 -24.26 -8.46 5.64
N GLY A 240 -23.78 -9.11 4.58
CA GLY A 240 -23.13 -8.43 3.46
C GLY A 240 -21.63 -8.15 3.64
N GLY A 241 -21.03 -8.70 4.71
CA GLY A 241 -19.59 -8.61 4.94
C GLY A 241 -19.12 -7.19 5.19
N VAL A 242 -17.89 -6.90 4.81
CA VAL A 242 -17.23 -5.59 4.99
C VAL A 242 -17.97 -4.45 4.30
N TRP A 243 -18.74 -4.74 3.26
CA TRP A 243 -19.49 -3.72 2.50
C TRP A 243 -20.71 -3.18 3.24
N ALA A 244 -21.15 -3.82 4.34
CA ALA A 244 -22.14 -3.25 5.25
C ALA A 244 -21.64 -1.99 5.96
N LEU A 245 -20.33 -1.92 6.19
CA LEU A 245 -19.65 -0.80 6.87
C LEU A 245 -19.48 0.43 5.96
N PRO A 246 -19.20 1.62 6.56
CA PRO A 246 -18.83 2.80 5.80
C PRO A 246 -17.56 2.57 4.94
N PRO A 247 -17.45 3.24 3.80
CA PRO A 247 -18.39 4.20 3.23
C PRO A 247 -19.46 3.54 2.34
N THR A 248 -19.42 2.21 2.19
CA THR A 248 -20.24 1.48 1.20
C THR A 248 -21.71 1.42 1.62
N TYR A 249 -21.97 1.06 2.89
CA TYR A 249 -23.32 0.91 3.41
C TYR A 249 -24.21 0.09 2.46
N ALA A 250 -23.73 -1.10 2.05
CA ALA A 250 -24.43 -1.95 1.08
C ALA A 250 -25.86 -2.31 1.52
N ASN A 251 -26.10 -2.36 2.83
CA ASN A 251 -27.42 -2.64 3.42
C ASN A 251 -28.33 -1.37 3.50
N LYS A 252 -27.88 -0.24 2.93
CA LYS A 252 -28.58 1.05 2.90
C LYS A 252 -28.95 1.52 4.30
N ASP A 253 -30.23 1.56 4.64
CA ASP A 253 -30.74 2.05 5.92
C ASP A 253 -30.86 0.95 6.99
N VAL A 254 -30.72 -0.33 6.60
CA VAL A 254 -30.76 -1.45 7.56
C VAL A 254 -29.54 -1.38 8.47
N ASP A 255 -29.76 -1.25 9.76
CA ASP A 255 -28.73 -1.14 10.81
C ASP A 255 -27.70 -0.02 10.57
N ARG A 256 -28.03 1.00 9.78
CA ARG A 256 -27.11 2.05 9.38
C ARG A 256 -26.43 2.75 10.58
N ALA A 257 -27.20 3.03 11.64
CA ALA A 257 -26.66 3.65 12.84
C ALA A 257 -25.61 2.76 13.53
N LYS A 258 -25.85 1.43 13.59
CA LYS A 258 -24.89 0.44 14.08
C LYS A 258 -23.62 0.45 13.25
N TYR A 259 -23.71 0.36 11.94
CA TYR A 259 -22.55 0.35 11.06
C TYR A 259 -21.79 1.67 11.07
N THR A 260 -22.48 2.79 11.21
CA THR A 260 -21.83 4.11 11.39
C THR A 260 -21.04 4.17 12.71
N ALA A 261 -21.57 3.62 13.80
CA ALA A 261 -20.89 3.58 15.10
C ALA A 261 -19.66 2.66 15.11
N ILE A 262 -19.65 1.61 14.29
CA ILE A 262 -18.48 0.75 14.09
C ILE A 262 -17.40 1.53 13.32
N GLY A 263 -17.78 2.22 12.25
CA GLY A 263 -16.81 2.89 11.37
C GLY A 263 -16.30 1.99 10.25
N GLU A 264 -15.13 2.32 9.66
CA GLU A 264 -14.48 1.46 8.67
C GLU A 264 -13.99 0.15 9.32
N SER A 265 -13.81 -0.88 8.51
CA SER A 265 -13.42 -2.23 8.96
C SER A 265 -12.11 -2.29 9.75
N ASP A 266 -11.97 -3.34 10.53
CA ASP A 266 -10.68 -3.76 11.07
C ASP A 266 -9.73 -4.22 9.95
N ARG A 267 -8.46 -3.78 10.00
CA ARG A 267 -7.50 -4.08 8.92
C ARG A 267 -6.13 -4.43 9.49
N MET A 268 -5.60 -5.55 9.01
CA MET A 268 -4.19 -5.86 9.16
C MET A 268 -3.32 -4.90 8.35
N THR A 269 -2.15 -4.60 8.84
CA THR A 269 -1.12 -3.83 8.13
C THR A 269 0.19 -4.60 8.20
N LEU A 270 0.62 -5.14 7.04
CA LEU A 270 1.72 -6.09 6.94
C LEU A 270 2.81 -5.54 6.04
N LYS A 271 4.05 -5.57 6.52
CA LYS A 271 5.24 -5.20 5.77
C LYS A 271 6.06 -6.44 5.46
N PHE A 272 6.19 -6.75 4.18
CA PHE A 272 7.06 -7.80 3.69
C PHE A 272 8.27 -7.21 2.99
N VAL A 273 9.37 -7.96 2.97
CA VAL A 273 10.60 -7.60 2.27
C VAL A 273 10.99 -8.74 1.33
N LYS A 274 11.42 -8.39 0.14
CA LYS A 274 12.12 -9.28 -0.77
C LYS A 274 13.57 -9.41 -0.30
N PRO A 275 14.05 -10.61 0.09
CA PRO A 275 15.44 -10.82 0.51
C PRO A 275 16.47 -10.43 -0.54
#